data_d816d20f5ec16d1615a19995f2db807f
#
_entry.id   d816d20f5ec16d1615a19995f2db807f
#
_cell.length_a   1.000
_cell.length_b   1.000
_cell.length_c   1.000
_cell.angle_alpha   90.00
_cell.angle_beta   90.00
_cell.angle_gamma   90.00
#
_symmetry.space_group_name_H-M   'P 1'
#
loop_
_entity.id
_entity.type
_entity.pdbx_description
1 polymer ?
#
loop_
_entity_poly.entity_id
_entity_poly.type
_entity_poly.pdbx_seq_one_letter_code
_entity_poly.pdbx_strand_id
1 'polypeptide(L)'
;RPLMGWLELLRVIIATCIAITLLQPEWLETFKPQTRPVLAVLADVSGSMSTKDVIRGQEAIAREELVKPLIDEKLWSKLKERMDVVIEPFSPSTTDGTDIHAALLGVLEKQPNLKSVVLISDGDWNLGQPPSQAATRLRMREVPVFAVPVGSETRLPDVELSSFDVPTFAVAGKPLRIPFVIDSSLPRDEVVVLEMKSTSGEIITKEVTLPAMSRFQDAIAWKPEKPGEVKLTLSIPKTPNERYPEN
;
A
#
# COMPACT_ATOMS: atom_id res chain seq x y z
N ARG A 1 -85.41 -0.99 25.75
CA ARG A 1 -84.23 -0.29 26.33
C ARG A 1 -83.02 -0.39 25.37
N PRO A 2 -83.15 0.10 24.15
CA PRO A 2 -82.04 0.00 23.18
C PRO A 2 -80.83 0.96 23.48
N LEU A 3 -81.06 2.08 24.20
CA LEU A 3 -80.02 3.07 24.54
C LEU A 3 -78.89 2.50 25.43
N MET A 4 -79.20 1.54 26.33
CA MET A 4 -78.18 0.99 27.21
C MET A 4 -77.18 0.12 26.46
N GLY A 5 -77.58 -0.61 25.45
CA GLY A 5 -76.71 -1.42 24.61
C GLY A 5 -75.71 -0.59 23.79
N TRP A 6 -76.15 0.57 23.33
CA TRP A 6 -75.32 1.54 22.59
C TRP A 6 -74.23 2.15 23.48
N LEU A 7 -74.53 2.44 24.73
CA LEU A 7 -73.57 2.95 25.70
C LEU A 7 -72.50 1.92 26.06
N GLU A 8 -72.85 0.66 26.20
CA GLU A 8 -71.88 -0.42 26.45
C GLU A 8 -71.02 -0.67 25.22
N LEU A 9 -71.56 -0.66 24.00
CA LEU A 9 -70.79 -0.77 22.78
C LEU A 9 -69.79 0.39 22.62
N LEU A 10 -70.19 1.61 22.94
CA LEU A 10 -69.30 2.79 22.89
C LEU A 10 -68.16 2.67 23.89
N ARG A 11 -68.40 2.16 25.10
CA ARG A 11 -67.35 1.91 26.10
C ARG A 11 -66.33 0.87 25.61
N VAL A 12 -66.77 -0.19 24.97
CA VAL A 12 -65.86 -1.22 24.43
C VAL A 12 -65.03 -0.63 23.30
N ILE A 13 -65.61 0.18 22.39
CA ILE A 13 -64.88 0.83 21.31
C ILE A 13 -63.79 1.77 21.90
N ILE A 14 -64.15 2.62 22.86
CA ILE A 14 -63.18 3.54 23.48
C ILE A 14 -62.04 2.76 24.17
N ALA A 15 -62.36 1.70 24.91
CA ALA A 15 -61.36 0.88 25.57
C ALA A 15 -60.41 0.21 24.55
N THR A 16 -60.98 -0.29 23.44
CA THR A 16 -60.20 -0.90 22.35
C THR A 16 -59.28 0.15 21.66
N CYS A 17 -59.79 1.35 21.38
CA CYS A 17 -58.97 2.43 20.86
C CYS A 17 -57.84 2.84 21.79
N ILE A 18 -58.10 2.93 23.08
CA ILE A 18 -57.09 3.21 24.09
C ILE A 18 -56.05 2.09 24.13
N ALA A 19 -56.47 0.83 24.09
CA ALA A 19 -55.57 -0.31 24.07
C ALA A 19 -54.67 -0.30 22.81
N ILE A 20 -55.22 -0.04 21.64
CA ILE A 20 -54.46 0.07 20.37
C ILE A 20 -53.46 1.22 20.46
N THR A 21 -53.87 2.36 21.02
CA THR A 21 -52.97 3.53 21.18
C THR A 21 -51.83 3.26 22.15
N LEU A 22 -52.09 2.53 23.24
CA LEU A 22 -51.07 2.14 24.23
C LEU A 22 -50.12 1.06 23.70
N LEU A 23 -50.60 0.14 22.87
CA LEU A 23 -49.80 -0.90 22.25
C LEU A 23 -48.88 -0.36 21.16
N GLN A 24 -49.09 0.88 20.65
CA GLN A 24 -48.29 1.50 19.60
C GLN A 24 -47.86 0.51 18.50
N PRO A 25 -48.81 -0.14 17.80
CA PRO A 25 -48.40 -1.11 16.77
C PRO A 25 -47.59 -0.42 15.68
N GLU A 26 -46.30 -0.81 15.57
CA GLU A 26 -45.43 -0.38 14.51
C GLU A 26 -45.55 -1.33 13.31
N TRP A 27 -45.84 -0.80 12.15
CA TRP A 27 -45.85 -1.57 10.92
C TRP A 27 -44.40 -1.58 10.36
N LEU A 28 -43.67 -2.63 10.64
CA LEU A 28 -42.32 -2.82 10.11
C LEU A 28 -42.40 -3.32 8.65
N GLU A 29 -42.27 -2.40 7.72
CA GLU A 29 -42.10 -2.74 6.32
C GLU A 29 -40.60 -3.03 6.07
N THR A 30 -40.25 -4.31 5.97
CA THR A 30 -38.89 -4.74 5.65
C THR A 30 -38.65 -4.47 4.17
N PHE A 31 -38.04 -3.34 3.86
CA PHE A 31 -37.59 -3.01 2.51
C PHE A 31 -36.41 -3.95 2.14
N LYS A 32 -36.66 -4.92 1.29
CA LYS A 32 -35.58 -5.71 0.67
C LYS A 32 -35.03 -4.88 -0.48
N PRO A 33 -33.79 -4.40 -0.40
CA PRO A 33 -33.21 -3.68 -1.53
C PRO A 33 -33.19 -4.61 -2.74
N GLN A 34 -33.69 -4.12 -3.87
CA GLN A 34 -33.75 -4.87 -5.13
C GLN A 34 -32.36 -5.16 -5.71
N THR A 35 -31.34 -4.48 -5.19
CA THR A 35 -29.95 -4.59 -5.65
C THR A 35 -29.13 -5.34 -4.62
N ARG A 36 -28.33 -6.30 -5.11
CA ARG A 36 -27.44 -7.11 -4.26
C ARG A 36 -26.35 -6.23 -3.65
N PRO A 37 -25.93 -6.52 -2.39
CA PRO A 37 -24.77 -5.84 -1.81
C PRO A 37 -23.49 -6.19 -2.60
N VAL A 38 -22.58 -5.24 -2.69
CA VAL A 38 -21.31 -5.39 -3.44
C VAL A 38 -20.13 -5.47 -2.47
N LEU A 39 -19.27 -6.47 -2.67
CA LEU A 39 -17.91 -6.54 -2.15
C LEU A 39 -16.95 -6.16 -3.27
N ALA A 40 -16.13 -5.14 -3.07
CA ALA A 40 -15.06 -4.82 -3.99
C ALA A 40 -13.73 -5.38 -3.51
N VAL A 41 -12.99 -6.03 -4.40
CA VAL A 41 -11.63 -6.50 -4.18
C VAL A 41 -10.71 -5.66 -5.06
N LEU A 42 -9.93 -4.78 -4.43
CA LEU A 42 -8.95 -3.94 -5.10
C LEU A 42 -7.59 -4.62 -5.02
N ALA A 43 -7.01 -4.95 -6.16
CA ALA A 43 -5.71 -5.61 -6.26
C ALA A 43 -4.68 -4.66 -6.84
N ASP A 44 -3.61 -4.43 -6.10
CA ASP A 44 -2.46 -3.67 -6.56
C ASP A 44 -1.70 -4.44 -7.64
N VAL A 45 -1.46 -3.78 -8.77
CA VAL A 45 -0.67 -4.32 -9.88
C VAL A 45 0.45 -3.34 -10.30
N SER A 46 0.88 -2.51 -9.36
CA SER A 46 2.00 -1.57 -9.54
C SER A 46 3.33 -2.29 -9.73
N GLY A 47 4.35 -1.54 -10.17
CA GLY A 47 5.69 -2.08 -10.40
C GLY A 47 6.32 -2.72 -9.17
N SER A 48 6.03 -2.20 -7.95
CA SER A 48 6.51 -2.77 -6.68
C SER A 48 6.05 -4.21 -6.42
N MET A 49 4.95 -4.63 -7.03
CA MET A 49 4.42 -5.99 -6.92
C MET A 49 5.27 -7.05 -7.62
N SER A 50 6.18 -6.65 -8.51
CA SER A 50 7.17 -7.55 -9.15
C SER A 50 8.34 -7.88 -8.22
N THR A 51 8.49 -7.19 -7.10
CA THR A 51 9.56 -7.41 -6.12
C THR A 51 9.48 -8.81 -5.53
N LYS A 52 10.62 -9.52 -5.54
CA LYS A 52 10.74 -10.91 -5.06
C LYS A 52 11.22 -10.96 -3.61
N ASP A 53 10.44 -10.47 -2.68
CA ASP A 53 10.76 -10.41 -1.26
C ASP A 53 9.99 -11.42 -0.40
N VAL A 54 9.01 -12.10 -0.97
CA VAL A 54 8.22 -13.10 -0.26
C VAL A 54 8.91 -14.45 -0.28
N ILE A 55 9.21 -14.98 0.91
CA ILE A 55 9.85 -16.30 1.04
C ILE A 55 8.78 -17.38 1.14
N ARG A 56 8.75 -18.27 0.16
CA ARG A 56 7.92 -19.49 0.16
C ARG A 56 8.82 -20.73 0.16
N GLY A 57 9.00 -21.32 1.33
CA GLY A 57 9.98 -22.41 1.50
C GLY A 57 11.41 -21.88 1.42
N GLN A 58 12.15 -22.24 0.37
CA GLN A 58 13.53 -21.77 0.10
C GLN A 58 13.62 -20.76 -1.06
N GLU A 59 12.51 -20.47 -1.71
CA GLU A 59 12.48 -19.60 -2.88
C GLU A 59 11.85 -18.25 -2.54
N ALA A 60 12.41 -17.18 -3.13
CA ALA A 60 11.79 -15.87 -3.12
C ALA A 60 10.88 -15.75 -4.34
N ILE A 61 9.61 -15.51 -4.08
CA ILE A 61 8.59 -15.30 -5.10
C ILE A 61 8.20 -13.82 -5.16
N ALA A 62 7.73 -13.39 -6.33
CA ALA A 62 7.21 -12.05 -6.50
C ALA A 62 5.91 -11.86 -5.69
N ARG A 63 5.69 -10.64 -5.19
CA ARG A 63 4.47 -10.28 -4.44
C ARG A 63 3.21 -10.58 -5.25
N GLU A 64 3.24 -10.33 -6.58
CA GLU A 64 2.12 -10.63 -7.48
C GLU A 64 1.70 -12.10 -7.47
N GLU A 65 2.61 -13.05 -7.17
CA GLU A 65 2.27 -14.47 -7.08
C GLU A 65 1.39 -14.79 -5.87
N LEU A 66 1.50 -13.99 -4.79
CA LEU A 66 0.57 -14.07 -3.65
C LEU A 66 -0.80 -13.49 -3.98
N VAL A 67 -0.85 -12.49 -4.85
CA VAL A 67 -2.10 -11.81 -5.22
C VAL A 67 -2.92 -12.68 -6.18
N LYS A 68 -2.28 -13.39 -7.12
CA LYS A 68 -2.95 -14.23 -8.11
C LYS A 68 -4.07 -15.13 -7.54
N PRO A 69 -3.86 -15.92 -6.48
CA PRO A 69 -4.92 -16.73 -5.90
C PRO A 69 -6.03 -15.93 -5.22
N LEU A 70 -5.72 -14.69 -4.75
CA LEU A 70 -6.69 -13.83 -4.07
C LEU A 70 -7.64 -13.14 -5.05
N ILE A 71 -7.23 -12.97 -6.30
CA ILE A 71 -8.06 -12.42 -7.39
C ILE A 71 -8.77 -13.51 -8.20
N ASP A 72 -8.54 -14.80 -7.89
CA ASP A 72 -9.28 -15.89 -8.56
C ASP A 72 -10.75 -15.87 -8.10
N GLU A 73 -11.65 -15.79 -9.07
CA GLU A 73 -13.09 -15.77 -8.82
C GLU A 73 -13.60 -16.98 -8.05
N LYS A 74 -12.89 -18.11 -8.14
CA LYS A 74 -13.24 -19.34 -7.42
C LYS A 74 -13.13 -19.18 -5.91
N LEU A 75 -12.18 -18.38 -5.42
CA LEU A 75 -12.04 -18.08 -4.00
C LEU A 75 -13.32 -17.46 -3.43
N TRP A 76 -13.94 -16.59 -4.21
CA TRP A 76 -15.10 -15.80 -3.81
C TRP A 76 -16.45 -16.47 -4.12
N SER A 77 -16.45 -17.68 -4.66
CA SER A 77 -17.67 -18.38 -5.11
C SER A 77 -18.77 -18.47 -4.05
N LYS A 78 -18.40 -18.79 -2.80
CA LYS A 78 -19.35 -18.85 -1.67
C LYS A 78 -19.96 -17.50 -1.33
N LEU A 79 -19.22 -16.42 -1.49
CA LEU A 79 -19.72 -15.06 -1.26
C LEU A 79 -20.60 -14.58 -2.39
N LYS A 80 -20.33 -15.00 -3.63
CA LYS A 80 -21.17 -14.69 -4.81
C LYS A 80 -22.61 -15.21 -4.67
N GLU A 81 -22.88 -16.12 -3.77
CA GLU A 81 -24.27 -16.55 -3.46
C GLU A 81 -25.08 -15.46 -2.73
N ARG A 82 -24.41 -14.62 -1.95
CA ARG A 82 -25.02 -13.64 -1.06
C ARG A 82 -24.84 -12.19 -1.51
N MET A 83 -23.75 -11.89 -2.20
CA MET A 83 -23.37 -10.56 -2.65
C MET A 83 -22.64 -10.62 -4.00
N ASP A 84 -22.62 -9.51 -4.70
CA ASP A 84 -21.84 -9.37 -5.93
C ASP A 84 -20.37 -9.06 -5.54
N VAL A 85 -19.45 -9.81 -6.13
CA VAL A 85 -18.01 -9.61 -5.92
C VAL A 85 -17.40 -9.01 -7.18
N VAL A 86 -16.86 -7.82 -7.05
CA VAL A 86 -16.20 -7.07 -8.13
C VAL A 86 -14.71 -7.02 -7.83
N ILE A 87 -13.89 -7.51 -8.76
CA ILE A 87 -12.44 -7.51 -8.64
C ILE A 87 -11.90 -6.46 -9.60
N GLU A 88 -11.26 -5.41 -9.06
CA GLU A 88 -10.68 -4.33 -9.86
C GLU A 88 -9.18 -4.23 -9.58
N PRO A 89 -8.31 -4.44 -10.60
CA PRO A 89 -6.90 -4.10 -10.48
C PRO A 89 -6.74 -2.57 -10.51
N PHE A 90 -5.77 -2.04 -9.76
CA PHE A 90 -5.45 -0.62 -9.76
C PHE A 90 -3.95 -0.38 -9.89
N SER A 91 -3.54 0.85 -10.25
CA SER A 91 -2.15 1.27 -10.45
C SER A 91 -1.37 0.31 -11.37
N PRO A 92 -1.78 0.15 -12.65
CA PRO A 92 -1.06 -0.73 -13.55
C PRO A 92 0.41 -0.29 -13.69
N SER A 93 1.31 -1.24 -13.88
CA SER A 93 2.77 -1.02 -13.99
C SER A 93 3.20 -0.05 -15.11
N THR A 94 2.26 0.36 -15.97
CA THR A 94 2.46 1.41 -16.97
C THR A 94 2.33 2.84 -16.41
N THR A 95 1.85 2.98 -15.16
CA THR A 95 1.80 4.26 -14.44
C THR A 95 2.98 4.40 -13.51
N ASP A 96 3.58 5.59 -13.45
CA ASP A 96 4.77 5.88 -12.61
C ASP A 96 4.45 5.94 -11.11
N GLY A 97 3.50 5.16 -10.62
CA GLY A 97 3.22 5.11 -9.18
C GLY A 97 1.88 4.49 -8.80
N THR A 98 1.69 4.39 -7.49
CA THR A 98 0.54 3.75 -6.84
C THR A 98 -0.36 4.79 -6.20
N ASP A 99 -1.63 4.87 -6.65
CA ASP A 99 -2.67 5.76 -6.09
C ASP A 99 -3.79 4.94 -5.44
N ILE A 100 -3.58 4.60 -4.17
CA ILE A 100 -4.57 3.88 -3.35
C ILE A 100 -5.81 4.75 -3.08
N HIS A 101 -5.62 6.08 -2.95
CA HIS A 101 -6.72 7.00 -2.70
C HIS A 101 -7.72 6.99 -3.86
N ALA A 102 -7.23 7.14 -5.09
CA ALA A 102 -8.09 7.13 -6.28
C ALA A 102 -8.80 5.77 -6.46
N ALA A 103 -8.10 4.65 -6.19
CA ALA A 103 -8.70 3.32 -6.26
C ALA A 103 -9.88 3.15 -5.28
N LEU A 104 -9.71 3.57 -4.01
CA LEU A 104 -10.75 3.50 -2.99
C LEU A 104 -11.96 4.39 -3.31
N LEU A 105 -11.72 5.62 -3.80
CA LEU A 105 -12.82 6.50 -4.18
C LEU A 105 -13.50 6.05 -5.46
N GLY A 106 -12.75 5.57 -6.44
CA GLY A 106 -13.30 5.09 -7.71
C GLY A 106 -14.31 3.97 -7.52
N VAL A 107 -14.00 3.01 -6.64
CA VAL A 107 -14.95 1.92 -6.36
C VAL A 107 -16.17 2.40 -5.57
N LEU A 108 -16.02 3.39 -4.68
CA LEU A 108 -17.12 3.98 -3.94
C LEU A 108 -18.11 4.73 -4.85
N GLU A 109 -17.60 5.35 -5.90
CA GLU A 109 -18.42 6.07 -6.89
C GLU A 109 -19.10 5.11 -7.89
N LYS A 110 -18.38 4.07 -8.32
CA LYS A 110 -18.91 3.09 -9.28
C LYS A 110 -19.96 2.16 -8.68
N GLN A 111 -19.84 1.85 -7.37
CA GLN A 111 -20.66 0.83 -6.71
C GLN A 111 -21.59 1.44 -5.66
N PRO A 112 -22.83 1.85 -6.00
CA PRO A 112 -23.75 2.48 -5.05
C PRO A 112 -24.16 1.57 -3.88
N ASN A 113 -24.10 0.25 -4.07
CA ASN A 113 -24.44 -0.75 -3.06
C ASN A 113 -23.19 -1.38 -2.40
N LEU A 114 -22.05 -0.68 -2.45
CA LEU A 114 -20.82 -1.12 -1.83
C LEU A 114 -21.02 -1.33 -0.32
N LYS A 115 -20.69 -2.53 0.16
CA LYS A 115 -20.80 -2.91 1.57
C LYS A 115 -19.47 -3.12 2.24
N SER A 116 -18.44 -3.48 1.49
CA SER A 116 -17.08 -3.64 1.99
C SER A 116 -16.06 -3.60 0.85
N VAL A 117 -14.82 -3.25 1.20
CA VAL A 117 -13.67 -3.27 0.29
C VAL A 117 -12.61 -4.17 0.87
N VAL A 118 -12.02 -5.04 0.06
CA VAL A 118 -10.77 -5.73 0.34
C VAL A 118 -9.68 -5.06 -0.48
N LEU A 119 -8.69 -4.50 0.18
CA LEU A 119 -7.53 -3.86 -0.44
C LEU A 119 -6.33 -4.78 -0.31
N ILE A 120 -5.80 -5.25 -1.43
CA ILE A 120 -4.61 -6.11 -1.50
C ILE A 120 -3.48 -5.27 -2.09
N SER A 121 -2.50 -4.90 -1.28
CA SER A 121 -1.39 -4.02 -1.66
C SER A 121 -0.23 -4.19 -0.69
N ASP A 122 0.97 -3.80 -1.09
CA ASP A 122 2.12 -3.66 -0.20
C ASP A 122 2.04 -2.39 0.68
N GLY A 123 1.06 -1.51 0.40
CA GLY A 123 0.83 -0.28 1.14
C GLY A 123 1.72 0.88 0.70
N ASP A 124 2.60 0.68 -0.26
CA ASP A 124 3.45 1.73 -0.82
C ASP A 124 2.64 2.60 -1.80
N TRP A 125 2.39 3.84 -1.40
CA TRP A 125 1.67 4.82 -2.21
C TRP A 125 2.54 6.05 -2.40
N ASN A 126 2.67 6.49 -3.64
CA ASN A 126 3.52 7.62 -4.04
C ASN A 126 2.83 8.60 -4.97
N LEU A 127 1.56 8.33 -5.34
CA LEU A 127 0.71 9.22 -6.13
C LEU A 127 -0.58 9.55 -5.38
N GLY A 128 -1.15 10.70 -5.73
CA GLY A 128 -2.45 11.14 -5.24
C GLY A 128 -2.44 11.66 -3.81
N GLN A 129 -3.60 11.60 -3.17
CA GLN A 129 -3.78 12.03 -1.78
C GLN A 129 -3.57 10.86 -0.80
N PRO A 130 -3.33 11.15 0.50
CA PRO A 130 -3.21 10.09 1.49
C PRO A 130 -4.41 9.13 1.49
N PRO A 131 -4.20 7.81 1.48
CA PRO A 131 -5.27 6.82 1.50
C PRO A 131 -6.24 6.96 2.68
N SER A 132 -5.78 7.51 3.79
CA SER A 132 -6.59 7.78 4.99
C SER A 132 -7.77 8.72 4.72
N GLN A 133 -7.66 9.63 3.75
CA GLN A 133 -8.76 10.52 3.38
C GLN A 133 -9.88 9.76 2.67
N ALA A 134 -9.53 8.84 1.76
CA ALA A 134 -10.51 7.95 1.12
C ALA A 134 -11.15 7.01 2.15
N ALA A 135 -10.35 6.43 3.05
CA ALA A 135 -10.86 5.59 4.14
C ALA A 135 -11.86 6.32 5.03
N THR A 136 -11.63 7.62 5.30
CA THR A 136 -12.58 8.45 6.05
C THR A 136 -13.92 8.58 5.31
N ARG A 137 -13.92 8.78 3.99
CA ARG A 137 -15.16 8.85 3.20
C ARG A 137 -15.91 7.52 3.17
N LEU A 138 -15.19 6.40 3.05
CA LEU A 138 -15.75 5.06 3.13
C LEU A 138 -16.39 4.81 4.51
N ARG A 139 -15.70 5.21 5.59
CA ARG A 139 -16.23 5.12 6.95
C ARG A 139 -17.51 5.92 7.14
N MET A 140 -17.61 7.11 6.57
CA MET A 140 -18.83 7.94 6.62
C MET A 140 -20.02 7.27 5.92
N ARG A 141 -19.77 6.35 4.99
CA ARG A 141 -20.78 5.53 4.32
C ARG A 141 -20.93 4.13 4.93
N GLU A 142 -20.33 3.89 6.09
CA GLU A 142 -20.33 2.60 6.79
C GLU A 142 -19.78 1.45 5.95
N VAL A 143 -18.81 1.74 5.08
CA VAL A 143 -18.12 0.76 4.24
C VAL A 143 -16.76 0.46 4.86
N PRO A 144 -16.57 -0.71 5.50
CA PRO A 144 -15.28 -1.12 6.03
C PRO A 144 -14.29 -1.48 4.93
N VAL A 145 -13.01 -1.18 5.17
CA VAL A 145 -11.89 -1.57 4.32
C VAL A 145 -11.06 -2.61 5.07
N PHE A 146 -10.90 -3.76 4.46
CA PHE A 146 -10.04 -4.86 4.95
C PHE A 146 -8.74 -4.84 4.14
N ALA A 147 -7.66 -4.41 4.76
CA ALA A 147 -6.33 -4.42 4.13
C ALA A 147 -5.70 -5.81 4.27
N VAL A 148 -5.25 -6.34 3.14
CA VAL A 148 -4.45 -7.57 3.04
C VAL A 148 -3.05 -7.13 2.61
N PRO A 149 -2.10 -7.02 3.56
CA PRO A 149 -0.73 -6.62 3.23
C PRO A 149 -0.04 -7.72 2.44
N VAL A 150 0.70 -7.32 1.42
CA VAL A 150 1.50 -8.20 0.56
C VAL A 150 2.96 -7.75 0.64
N GLY A 151 3.87 -8.70 0.77
CA GLY A 151 5.30 -8.44 0.91
C GLY A 151 5.90 -9.12 2.13
N SER A 152 7.18 -8.88 2.37
CA SER A 152 7.89 -9.42 3.54
C SER A 152 7.91 -8.40 4.68
N GLU A 153 7.66 -8.87 5.91
CA GLU A 153 7.87 -8.06 7.13
C GLU A 153 9.38 -7.90 7.46
N THR A 154 10.18 -8.83 6.95
CA THR A 154 11.64 -8.80 7.15
C THR A 154 12.30 -8.15 5.96
N ARG A 155 13.15 -7.15 6.21
CA ARG A 155 14.03 -6.63 5.17
C ARG A 155 14.93 -7.75 4.68
N LEU A 156 14.91 -8.00 3.37
CA LEU A 156 15.86 -8.91 2.76
C LEU A 156 17.27 -8.33 2.85
N PRO A 157 18.31 -9.17 2.90
CA PRO A 157 19.69 -8.71 2.85
C PRO A 157 19.93 -7.86 1.60
N ASP A 158 20.23 -6.60 1.82
CA ASP A 158 20.41 -5.61 0.78
C ASP A 158 21.36 -4.50 1.24
N VAL A 159 22.02 -3.84 0.28
CA VAL A 159 22.89 -2.69 0.51
C VAL A 159 22.47 -1.60 -0.47
N GLU A 160 21.97 -0.50 0.05
CA GLU A 160 21.42 0.60 -0.76
C GLU A 160 22.25 1.88 -0.57
N LEU A 161 22.64 2.53 -1.68
CA LEU A 161 23.22 3.86 -1.64
C LEU A 161 22.10 4.91 -1.51
N SER A 162 21.81 5.33 -0.28
CA SER A 162 20.71 6.24 0.03
C SER A 162 20.98 7.68 -0.37
N SER A 163 22.24 8.16 -0.30
CA SER A 163 22.63 9.48 -0.80
C SER A 163 24.09 9.53 -1.21
N PHE A 164 24.34 10.41 -2.20
CA PHE A 164 25.67 10.79 -2.67
C PHE A 164 25.66 12.28 -3.00
N ASP A 165 26.16 13.10 -2.07
CA ASP A 165 25.98 14.55 -2.12
C ASP A 165 27.22 15.23 -2.73
N VAL A 166 27.22 15.37 -4.04
CA VAL A 166 28.30 16.03 -4.78
C VAL A 166 28.08 17.54 -4.80
N PRO A 167 29.06 18.35 -4.31
CA PRO A 167 28.97 19.81 -4.42
C PRO A 167 28.87 20.28 -5.89
N THR A 168 28.06 21.31 -6.13
CA THR A 168 27.86 21.88 -7.46
C THR A 168 29.12 22.62 -8.03
N PHE A 169 30.06 22.93 -7.16
CA PHE A 169 31.36 23.56 -7.58
C PHE A 169 32.49 23.03 -6.71
N ALA A 170 33.69 22.97 -7.33
CA ALA A 170 34.94 22.60 -6.69
C ALA A 170 36.09 23.42 -7.25
N VAL A 171 37.16 23.58 -6.48
CA VAL A 171 38.36 24.30 -6.92
C VAL A 171 39.37 23.30 -7.45
N ALA A 172 39.80 23.47 -8.72
CA ALA A 172 40.85 22.61 -9.31
C ALA A 172 42.10 22.59 -8.43
N GLY A 173 42.68 21.41 -8.22
CA GLY A 173 43.86 21.22 -7.41
C GLY A 173 43.61 21.16 -5.88
N LYS A 174 42.39 21.42 -5.39
CA LYS A 174 42.07 21.28 -3.97
C LYS A 174 41.25 20.01 -3.71
N PRO A 175 41.61 19.20 -2.71
CA PRO A 175 40.82 18.03 -2.34
C PRO A 175 39.50 18.47 -1.70
N LEU A 176 38.43 17.79 -2.04
CA LEU A 176 37.14 17.93 -1.40
C LEU A 176 36.65 16.55 -0.86
N ARG A 177 35.82 16.56 0.15
CA ARG A 177 35.20 15.37 0.70
C ARG A 177 33.74 15.34 0.25
N ILE A 178 33.35 14.25 -0.39
CA ILE A 178 32.01 14.05 -0.92
C ILE A 178 31.30 13.05 0.02
N PRO A 179 30.31 13.49 0.79
CA PRO A 179 29.62 12.62 1.72
C PRO A 179 28.71 11.66 0.96
N PHE A 180 28.53 10.47 1.54
CA PHE A 180 27.60 9.46 1.07
C PHE A 180 26.97 8.73 2.27
N VAL A 181 25.80 8.13 2.05
CA VAL A 181 25.06 7.35 3.01
C VAL A 181 24.68 6.02 2.39
N ILE A 182 24.96 4.94 3.10
CA ILE A 182 24.62 3.57 2.73
C ILE A 182 23.71 3.01 3.80
N ASP A 183 22.55 2.48 3.41
CA ASP A 183 21.67 1.71 4.27
C ASP A 183 21.94 0.22 4.03
N SER A 184 22.31 -0.50 5.10
CA SER A 184 22.60 -1.93 5.07
C SER A 184 21.54 -2.70 5.86
N SER A 185 20.86 -3.64 5.20
CA SER A 185 20.01 -4.65 5.83
C SER A 185 20.66 -6.03 5.88
N LEU A 186 21.97 -6.09 5.71
CA LEU A 186 22.73 -7.33 5.84
C LEU A 186 22.68 -7.86 7.29
N PRO A 187 22.57 -9.18 7.50
CA PRO A 187 22.46 -9.77 8.84
C PRO A 187 23.78 -9.76 9.63
N ARG A 188 24.89 -9.41 9.01
CA ARG A 188 26.23 -9.35 9.59
C ARG A 188 27.04 -8.21 8.99
N ASP A 189 28.12 -7.84 9.67
CA ASP A 189 29.07 -6.86 9.14
C ASP A 189 29.70 -7.40 7.85
N GLU A 190 29.78 -6.54 6.84
CA GLU A 190 30.35 -6.88 5.53
C GLU A 190 31.35 -5.80 5.10
N VAL A 191 32.44 -6.24 4.49
CA VAL A 191 33.44 -5.34 3.92
C VAL A 191 33.12 -5.14 2.45
N VAL A 192 32.88 -3.87 2.07
CA VAL A 192 32.49 -3.49 0.71
C VAL A 192 33.48 -2.51 0.13
N VAL A 193 33.84 -2.68 -1.13
CA VAL A 193 34.74 -1.77 -1.87
C VAL A 193 33.87 -0.87 -2.75
N LEU A 194 33.75 0.40 -2.37
CA LEU A 194 33.06 1.41 -3.15
C LEU A 194 33.92 1.84 -4.34
N GLU A 195 33.30 2.06 -5.48
CA GLU A 195 33.98 2.55 -6.69
C GLU A 195 33.36 3.86 -7.15
N MET A 196 34.15 4.95 -7.12
CA MET A 196 33.74 6.24 -7.66
C MET A 196 34.43 6.48 -9.00
N LYS A 197 33.62 6.70 -10.04
CA LYS A 197 34.07 6.99 -11.40
C LYS A 197 33.81 8.45 -11.75
N SER A 198 34.81 9.07 -12.37
CA SER A 198 34.70 10.41 -12.95
C SER A 198 34.60 10.33 -14.47
N THR A 199 33.88 11.25 -15.12
CA THR A 199 33.87 11.39 -16.58
C THR A 199 35.25 11.76 -17.15
N SER A 200 36.19 12.23 -16.32
CA SER A 200 37.59 12.41 -16.70
C SER A 200 38.41 11.11 -16.79
N GLY A 201 37.80 9.96 -16.46
CA GLY A 201 38.43 8.65 -16.50
C GLY A 201 39.14 8.23 -15.23
N GLU A 202 39.04 9.01 -14.14
CA GLU A 202 39.60 8.69 -12.85
C GLU A 202 38.67 7.72 -12.11
N ILE A 203 39.30 6.71 -11.49
CA ILE A 203 38.58 5.71 -10.66
C ILE A 203 39.18 5.74 -9.25
N ILE A 204 38.38 5.99 -8.26
CA ILE A 204 38.76 5.98 -6.85
C ILE A 204 38.01 4.86 -6.15
N THR A 205 38.72 4.00 -5.47
CA THR A 205 38.15 2.92 -4.66
C THR A 205 38.32 3.22 -3.18
N LYS A 206 37.31 2.88 -2.40
CA LYS A 206 37.33 3.01 -0.96
C LYS A 206 36.72 1.77 -0.32
N GLU A 207 37.51 1.10 0.51
CA GLU A 207 37.04 -0.02 1.35
C GLU A 207 36.34 0.52 2.59
N VAL A 208 35.16 0.01 2.87
CA VAL A 208 34.36 0.35 4.06
C VAL A 208 33.78 -0.90 4.69
N THR A 209 33.72 -0.92 6.01
CA THR A 209 33.02 -1.98 6.74
C THR A 209 31.63 -1.48 7.06
N LEU A 210 30.61 -2.11 6.48
CA LEU A 210 29.21 -1.82 6.74
C LEU A 210 28.76 -2.65 7.94
N PRO A 211 28.33 -2.04 9.06
CA PRO A 211 27.78 -2.78 10.17
C PRO A 211 26.45 -3.43 9.80
N ALA A 212 26.11 -4.55 10.43
CA ALA A 212 24.85 -5.23 10.23
C ALA A 212 23.64 -4.32 10.57
N MET A 213 22.58 -4.38 9.76
CA MET A 213 21.31 -3.71 9.99
C MET A 213 21.46 -2.23 10.37
N SER A 214 22.33 -1.50 9.66
CA SER A 214 22.72 -0.14 10.03
C SER A 214 22.71 0.85 8.87
N ARG A 215 22.65 2.13 9.24
CA ARG A 215 22.89 3.26 8.35
C ARG A 215 24.32 3.74 8.54
N PHE A 216 25.12 3.63 7.48
CA PHE A 216 26.53 3.99 7.46
C PHE A 216 26.73 5.31 6.73
N GLN A 217 27.47 6.25 7.34
CA GLN A 217 27.80 7.55 6.76
C GLN A 217 29.29 7.75 6.73
N ASP A 218 29.81 8.15 5.57
CA ASP A 218 31.23 8.47 5.41
C ASP A 218 31.40 9.44 4.21
N ALA A 219 32.64 9.73 3.82
CA ALA A 219 32.93 10.57 2.68
C ALA A 219 34.09 10.03 1.85
N ILE A 220 34.02 10.21 0.53
CA ILE A 220 35.14 9.95 -0.40
C ILE A 220 35.89 11.26 -0.65
N ALA A 221 37.21 11.21 -0.56
CA ALA A 221 38.07 12.32 -0.92
C ALA A 221 38.32 12.30 -2.45
N TRP A 222 38.07 13.42 -3.09
CA TRP A 222 38.34 13.61 -4.51
C TRP A 222 39.04 14.95 -4.74
N LYS A 223 39.95 15.00 -5.75
CA LYS A 223 40.69 16.20 -6.10
C LYS A 223 40.58 16.44 -7.61
N PRO A 224 39.75 17.40 -8.05
CA PRO A 224 39.69 17.74 -9.47
C PRO A 224 41.04 18.29 -9.98
N GLU A 225 41.60 17.69 -11.00
CA GLU A 225 42.88 18.16 -11.53
C GLU A 225 42.74 19.31 -12.49
N LYS A 226 41.65 19.37 -13.26
CA LYS A 226 41.40 20.36 -14.33
C LYS A 226 40.07 21.07 -14.12
N PRO A 227 39.96 22.35 -14.55
CA PRO A 227 38.68 23.03 -14.61
C PRO A 227 37.79 22.42 -15.70
N GLY A 228 36.48 22.35 -15.45
CA GLY A 228 35.50 21.84 -16.39
C GLY A 228 34.34 21.18 -15.66
N GLU A 229 33.34 20.74 -16.40
CA GLU A 229 32.24 19.98 -15.90
C GLU A 229 32.64 18.50 -15.73
N VAL A 230 32.44 17.95 -14.56
CA VAL A 230 32.77 16.56 -14.23
C VAL A 230 31.58 15.91 -13.60
N LYS A 231 31.12 14.80 -14.17
CA LYS A 231 30.10 13.94 -13.55
C LYS A 231 30.79 12.84 -12.73
N LEU A 232 30.39 12.70 -11.48
CA LEU A 232 30.87 11.65 -10.60
C LEU A 232 29.76 10.62 -10.41
N THR A 233 30.12 9.35 -10.49
CA THR A 233 29.22 8.23 -10.25
C THR A 233 29.82 7.36 -9.17
N LEU A 234 29.08 7.14 -8.08
CA LEU A 234 29.47 6.20 -7.03
C LEU A 234 28.66 4.92 -7.20
N SER A 235 29.34 3.78 -7.17
CA SER A 235 28.71 2.46 -7.27
C SER A 235 29.21 1.55 -6.17
N ILE A 236 28.33 0.69 -5.72
CA ILE A 236 28.62 -0.38 -4.78
C ILE A 236 28.63 -1.68 -5.59
N PRO A 237 29.74 -2.42 -5.65
CA PRO A 237 29.77 -3.71 -6.32
C PRO A 237 28.91 -4.71 -5.56
N LYS A 238 28.29 -5.60 -6.29
CA LYS A 238 27.42 -6.66 -5.74
C LYS A 238 28.12 -7.45 -4.65
N THR A 239 27.49 -7.54 -3.48
CA THR A 239 27.96 -8.40 -2.40
C THR A 239 27.45 -9.83 -2.55
N PRO A 240 28.20 -10.86 -2.10
CA PRO A 240 27.78 -12.26 -2.25
C PRO A 240 26.46 -12.61 -1.55
N ASN A 241 26.07 -11.81 -0.56
CA ASN A 241 24.89 -12.04 0.27
C ASN A 241 23.72 -11.11 -0.09
N GLU A 242 23.89 -10.27 -1.10
CA GLU A 242 22.89 -9.32 -1.57
C GLU A 242 21.94 -9.99 -2.58
N ARG A 243 20.65 -9.68 -2.44
CA ARG A 243 19.61 -10.27 -3.26
C ARG A 243 19.19 -9.39 -4.44
N TYR A 244 19.39 -8.08 -4.31
CA TYR A 244 19.07 -7.09 -5.34
C TYR A 244 20.34 -6.38 -5.82
N PRO A 245 20.88 -6.74 -7.00
CA PRO A 245 22.17 -6.20 -7.48
C PRO A 245 22.07 -4.88 -8.24
N GLU A 246 20.95 -4.19 -8.18
CA GLU A 246 20.67 -3.00 -9.02
C GLU A 246 20.87 -1.67 -8.27
N ASN A 247 21.92 -1.59 -7.45
CA ASN A 247 22.27 -0.38 -6.70
C ASN A 247 23.22 0.53 -7.45
#